data_94514734e23bba8b262b4db14235b0a4
#
_entry.id   94514734e23bba8b262b4db14235b0a4
#
_cell.length_a   1.000
_cell.length_b   1.000
_cell.length_c   1.000
_cell.angle_alpha   90.00
_cell.angle_beta   90.00
_cell.angle_gamma   90.00
#
_symmetry.space_group_name_H-M   'P 1'
#
loop_
_entity.id
_entity.type
_entity.pdbx_description
1 polymer ?
#
loop_
_entity_poly.entity_id
_entity_poly.type
_entity_poly.pdbx_seq_one_letter_code
_entity_poly.pdbx_strand_id
1 'polypeptide(L)'
;MNGKNLKEKSSIKYLPQRRKAVSLIGLGIASIPFLGVIEGIIWGKFDYRIRRKIIYFDDLPEEFDGYKVAQLSDIHMGSFNIEDYKKIERGIQMLNEENPDIFFFTGDSVNNYAEELKPWLPLLKKIKAKDGKISILGNHDYGIYAYGVDNVKKQQENINKIQEFHEEINWQLLKNESLQIKKEKSYINIIGVKNWGEGNFPKDGDLELASKNIKDGDFNILLSHDPSHFDAHVKTYYKKIHLTLSGHTHGMQFGVEIPGIAKWSPVKYRYPKWADLYKEKDRYLYVNRGFGYLGFSGRVGIWPEITIIELKKTV
;
A
#
# COMPACT_ATOMS: atom_id res chain seq x y z
N MET A 1 73.82 -28.27 41.37
CA MET A 1 72.44 -28.77 41.20
C MET A 1 71.67 -27.79 40.41
N ASN A 2 71.56 -27.99 39.11
CA ASN A 2 70.89 -27.07 38.20
C ASN A 2 69.53 -27.69 37.73
N GLY A 3 68.43 -27.21 38.27
CA GLY A 3 67.09 -27.53 37.84
C GLY A 3 66.69 -26.64 36.67
N LYS A 4 66.70 -27.12 35.43
CA LYS A 4 66.12 -26.44 34.29
C LYS A 4 64.61 -26.66 34.26
N ASN A 5 63.82 -25.63 34.56
CA ASN A 5 62.38 -25.60 34.28
C ASN A 5 62.15 -25.42 32.78
N LEU A 6 61.76 -26.51 32.10
CA LEU A 6 61.25 -26.49 30.75
C LEU A 6 59.78 -26.03 30.80
N LYS A 7 59.53 -24.76 30.42
CA LYS A 7 58.17 -24.29 30.10
C LYS A 7 57.76 -24.93 28.74
N GLU A 8 56.88 -25.91 28.78
CA GLU A 8 56.16 -26.37 27.59
C GLU A 8 55.32 -25.21 27.05
N LYS A 9 55.72 -24.67 25.89
CA LYS A 9 54.89 -23.82 25.10
C LYS A 9 53.83 -24.70 24.40
N SER A 10 52.60 -24.66 24.88
CA SER A 10 51.46 -25.26 24.15
C SER A 10 51.33 -24.52 22.80
N SER A 11 51.83 -25.12 21.75
CA SER A 11 51.60 -24.68 20.39
C SER A 11 50.14 -24.94 20.03
N ILE A 12 49.32 -23.91 20.00
CA ILE A 12 47.96 -24.00 19.44
C ILE A 12 48.15 -24.42 17.98
N LYS A 13 47.86 -25.68 17.69
CA LYS A 13 47.86 -26.23 16.35
C LYS A 13 46.85 -25.49 15.51
N TYR A 14 47.30 -24.58 14.66
CA TYR A 14 46.52 -23.87 13.69
C TYR A 14 45.95 -24.88 12.69
N LEU A 15 44.62 -25.03 12.64
CA LEU A 15 43.92 -25.91 11.69
C LEU A 15 43.44 -25.05 10.51
N PRO A 16 44.21 -24.95 9.40
CA PRO A 16 43.89 -24.07 8.27
C PRO A 16 42.53 -24.40 7.61
N GLN A 17 42.15 -25.68 7.66
CA GLN A 17 40.89 -26.15 7.11
C GLN A 17 39.66 -25.65 7.90
N ARG A 18 39.73 -25.63 9.24
CA ARG A 18 38.65 -25.09 10.09
C ARG A 18 38.48 -23.60 9.86
N ARG A 19 39.57 -22.86 9.73
CA ARG A 19 39.50 -21.40 9.45
C ARG A 19 38.87 -21.12 8.10
N LYS A 20 39.22 -21.88 7.06
CA LYS A 20 38.58 -21.77 5.72
C LYS A 20 37.08 -22.11 5.81
N ALA A 21 36.70 -23.17 6.51
CA ALA A 21 35.30 -23.54 6.68
C ALA A 21 34.49 -22.43 7.40
N VAL A 22 35.01 -21.90 8.51
CA VAL A 22 34.35 -20.80 9.26
C VAL A 22 34.27 -19.55 8.39
N SER A 23 35.32 -19.20 7.62
CA SER A 23 35.31 -18.06 6.72
C SER A 23 34.27 -18.23 5.59
N LEU A 24 34.15 -19.41 5.01
CA LEU A 24 33.16 -19.71 3.97
C LEU A 24 31.72 -19.67 4.52
N ILE A 25 31.49 -20.19 5.73
CA ILE A 25 30.19 -20.08 6.40
C ILE A 25 29.87 -18.62 6.69
N GLY A 26 30.83 -17.87 7.24
CA GLY A 26 30.66 -16.43 7.49
C GLY A 26 30.36 -15.62 6.21
N LEU A 27 31.08 -15.92 5.12
CA LEU A 27 30.85 -15.30 3.82
C LEU A 27 29.46 -15.67 3.26
N GLY A 28 29.06 -16.96 3.39
CA GLY A 28 27.72 -17.42 3.01
C GLY A 28 26.62 -16.69 3.76
N ILE A 29 26.73 -16.57 5.08
CA ILE A 29 25.76 -15.82 5.91
C ILE A 29 25.74 -14.33 5.51
N ALA A 30 26.89 -13.71 5.31
CA ALA A 30 27.00 -12.30 4.92
C ALA A 30 26.45 -12.04 3.51
N SER A 31 26.46 -13.03 2.61
CA SER A 31 25.93 -12.88 1.25
C SER A 31 24.38 -12.88 1.20
N ILE A 32 23.69 -13.45 2.20
CA ILE A 32 22.21 -13.57 2.21
C ILE A 32 21.52 -12.21 2.04
N PRO A 33 21.82 -11.14 2.83
CA PRO A 33 21.20 -9.83 2.65
C PRO A 33 21.47 -9.25 1.27
N PHE A 34 22.69 -9.42 0.76
CA PHE A 34 23.08 -8.88 -0.54
C PHE A 34 22.33 -9.57 -1.70
N LEU A 35 22.22 -10.91 -1.65
CA LEU A 35 21.43 -11.67 -2.62
C LEU A 35 19.94 -11.32 -2.54
N GLY A 36 19.41 -11.08 -1.33
CA GLY A 36 18.05 -10.62 -1.12
C GLY A 36 17.77 -9.25 -1.76
N VAL A 37 18.74 -8.33 -1.69
CA VAL A 37 18.62 -7.03 -2.38
C VAL A 37 18.63 -7.21 -3.90
N ILE A 38 19.52 -8.03 -4.45
CA ILE A 38 19.57 -8.31 -5.90
C ILE A 38 18.26 -8.96 -6.36
N GLU A 39 17.77 -9.95 -5.63
CA GLU A 39 16.48 -10.61 -5.91
C GLU A 39 15.34 -9.59 -5.89
N GLY A 40 15.28 -8.75 -4.86
CA GLY A 40 14.26 -7.71 -4.71
C GLY A 40 14.24 -6.69 -5.84
N ILE A 41 15.41 -6.34 -6.40
CA ILE A 41 15.52 -5.43 -7.54
C ILE A 41 15.07 -6.09 -8.85
N ILE A 42 15.41 -7.36 -9.06
CA ILE A 42 15.18 -8.04 -10.35
C ILE A 42 13.75 -8.61 -10.41
N TRP A 43 13.32 -9.30 -9.35
CA TRP A 43 12.05 -10.05 -9.32
C TRP A 43 11.07 -9.57 -8.25
N GLY A 44 11.55 -9.25 -7.05
CA GLY A 44 10.70 -8.97 -5.89
C GLY A 44 9.68 -7.86 -6.12
N LYS A 45 10.02 -6.83 -6.91
CA LYS A 45 9.10 -5.74 -7.28
C LYS A 45 7.95 -6.14 -8.22
N PHE A 46 7.98 -7.36 -8.75
CA PHE A 46 6.91 -7.93 -9.59
C PHE A 46 6.28 -9.20 -8.99
N ASP A 47 6.69 -9.59 -7.78
CA ASP A 47 6.12 -10.74 -7.08
C ASP A 47 4.82 -10.32 -6.35
N TYR A 48 3.79 -10.04 -7.15
CA TYR A 48 2.49 -9.58 -6.64
C TYR A 48 1.87 -10.60 -5.70
N ARG A 49 1.42 -10.14 -4.53
CA ARG A 49 0.77 -10.97 -3.52
C ARG A 49 -0.67 -10.53 -3.29
N ILE A 50 -1.60 -11.47 -3.41
CA ILE A 50 -3.00 -11.22 -3.05
C ILE A 50 -3.15 -11.41 -1.55
N ARG A 51 -3.58 -10.34 -0.85
CA ARG A 51 -3.90 -10.35 0.58
C ARG A 51 -5.41 -10.35 0.75
N ARG A 52 -5.96 -11.49 1.17
CA ARG A 52 -7.39 -11.63 1.41
C ARG A 52 -7.70 -11.44 2.88
N LYS A 53 -8.73 -10.65 3.18
CA LYS A 53 -9.26 -10.40 4.53
C LYS A 53 -10.77 -10.55 4.51
N ILE A 54 -11.30 -11.14 5.57
CA ILE A 54 -12.74 -11.14 5.86
C ILE A 54 -12.93 -10.23 7.06
N ILE A 55 -13.81 -9.26 6.96
CA ILE A 55 -14.10 -8.32 8.05
C ILE A 55 -15.58 -8.38 8.36
N TYR A 56 -15.91 -8.63 9.64
CA TYR A 56 -17.26 -8.74 10.11
C TYR A 56 -17.73 -7.42 10.72
N PHE A 57 -18.98 -7.04 10.41
CA PHE A 57 -19.62 -5.83 10.89
C PHE A 57 -21.07 -6.14 11.31
N ASP A 58 -21.47 -5.65 12.48
CA ASP A 58 -22.81 -5.85 13.02
C ASP A 58 -23.87 -5.05 12.26
N ASP A 59 -23.47 -3.91 11.72
CA ASP A 59 -24.31 -2.92 11.04
C ASP A 59 -24.15 -2.89 9.51
N LEU A 60 -23.46 -3.89 8.91
CA LEU A 60 -23.43 -4.05 7.45
C LEU A 60 -24.86 -4.37 6.94
N PRO A 61 -25.36 -3.64 5.92
CA PRO A 61 -26.61 -4.02 5.28
C PRO A 61 -26.53 -5.44 4.68
N GLU A 62 -27.62 -6.20 4.82
CA GLU A 62 -27.64 -7.63 4.50
C GLU A 62 -27.29 -7.91 3.04
N GLU A 63 -27.70 -7.03 2.11
CA GLU A 63 -27.43 -7.14 0.70
C GLU A 63 -25.95 -7.02 0.35
N PHE A 64 -25.13 -6.53 1.29
CA PHE A 64 -23.67 -6.43 1.18
C PHE A 64 -22.92 -7.55 1.90
N ASP A 65 -23.60 -8.55 2.47
CA ASP A 65 -22.93 -9.74 3.00
C ASP A 65 -22.21 -10.48 1.88
N GLY A 66 -20.91 -10.72 2.04
CA GLY A 66 -20.06 -11.32 1.00
C GLY A 66 -19.56 -10.34 -0.07
N TYR A 67 -19.78 -9.03 0.09
CA TYR A 67 -19.34 -8.02 -0.88
C TYR A 67 -17.82 -7.92 -0.94
N LYS A 68 -17.25 -8.08 -2.15
CA LYS A 68 -15.81 -8.11 -2.37
C LYS A 68 -15.28 -6.76 -2.83
N VAL A 69 -14.41 -6.18 -2.03
CA VAL A 69 -13.67 -4.95 -2.30
C VAL A 69 -12.26 -5.31 -2.75
N ALA A 70 -11.84 -4.86 -3.93
CA ALA A 70 -10.44 -4.89 -4.33
C ALA A 70 -9.81 -3.52 -4.10
N GLN A 71 -8.57 -3.49 -3.59
CA GLN A 71 -7.80 -2.25 -3.42
C GLN A 71 -6.42 -2.40 -4.06
N LEU A 72 -6.05 -1.39 -4.86
CA LEU A 72 -4.66 -1.07 -5.19
C LEU A 72 -4.30 0.30 -4.64
N SER A 73 -3.04 0.52 -4.39
CA SER A 73 -2.47 1.78 -3.94
C SER A 73 -1.06 1.93 -4.48
N ASP A 74 -0.56 3.17 -4.56
CA ASP A 74 0.87 3.43 -4.75
C ASP A 74 1.44 2.69 -5.97
N ILE A 75 0.81 2.87 -7.12
CA ILE A 75 1.23 2.20 -8.35
C ILE A 75 2.49 2.83 -8.96
N HIS A 76 2.69 4.14 -8.76
CA HIS A 76 3.90 4.88 -9.18
C HIS A 76 4.36 4.53 -10.60
N MET A 77 3.50 4.76 -11.59
CA MET A 77 3.74 4.33 -12.98
C MET A 77 5.01 4.92 -13.61
N GLY A 78 5.51 6.05 -13.10
CA GLY A 78 6.79 6.63 -13.50
C GLY A 78 8.02 5.79 -13.11
N SER A 79 7.88 4.80 -12.24
CA SER A 79 8.97 3.90 -11.85
C SER A 79 9.19 2.73 -12.81
N PHE A 80 8.20 2.41 -13.64
CA PHE A 80 8.25 1.25 -14.54
C PHE A 80 8.73 1.63 -15.95
N ASN A 81 9.42 0.71 -16.60
CA ASN A 81 9.74 0.79 -18.01
C ASN A 81 8.66 0.09 -18.85
N ILE A 82 8.51 0.47 -20.09
CA ILE A 82 7.49 -0.13 -20.98
C ILE A 82 7.69 -1.63 -21.19
N GLU A 83 8.93 -2.11 -21.08
CA GLU A 83 9.30 -3.53 -21.14
C GLU A 83 8.69 -4.35 -19.98
N ASP A 84 8.32 -3.67 -18.88
CA ASP A 84 7.69 -4.29 -17.72
C ASP A 84 6.18 -4.53 -17.92
N TYR A 85 5.60 -4.07 -19.04
CA TYR A 85 4.17 -4.12 -19.33
C TYR A 85 3.54 -5.48 -19.00
N LYS A 86 4.11 -6.58 -19.50
CA LYS A 86 3.60 -7.94 -19.26
C LYS A 86 3.65 -8.38 -17.81
N LYS A 87 4.64 -7.90 -17.06
CA LYS A 87 4.78 -8.21 -15.63
C LYS A 87 3.69 -7.51 -14.83
N ILE A 88 3.43 -6.23 -15.13
CA ILE A 88 2.37 -5.44 -14.50
C ILE A 88 1.00 -5.99 -14.90
N GLU A 89 0.81 -6.36 -16.18
CA GLU A 89 -0.41 -6.98 -16.68
C GLU A 89 -0.78 -8.24 -15.89
N ARG A 90 0.22 -9.07 -15.53
CA ARG A 90 0.00 -10.23 -14.68
C ARG A 90 -0.63 -9.86 -13.33
N GLY A 91 -0.15 -8.78 -12.68
CA GLY A 91 -0.74 -8.29 -11.43
C GLY A 91 -2.20 -7.87 -11.60
N ILE A 92 -2.52 -7.19 -12.71
CA ILE A 92 -3.90 -6.80 -13.03
C ILE A 92 -4.77 -8.04 -13.32
N GLN A 93 -4.24 -9.04 -14.01
CA GLN A 93 -4.96 -10.30 -14.25
C GLN A 93 -5.28 -11.01 -12.94
N MET A 94 -4.31 -11.10 -12.02
CA MET A 94 -4.51 -11.67 -10.68
C MET A 94 -5.63 -10.95 -9.91
N LEU A 95 -5.69 -9.61 -9.99
CA LEU A 95 -6.79 -8.83 -9.39
C LEU A 95 -8.13 -9.19 -10.04
N ASN A 96 -8.19 -9.26 -11.36
CA ASN A 96 -9.42 -9.54 -12.08
C ASN A 96 -9.96 -10.96 -11.84
N GLU A 97 -9.07 -11.94 -11.59
CA GLU A 97 -9.45 -13.33 -11.25
C GLU A 97 -10.19 -13.42 -9.91
N GLU A 98 -10.01 -12.45 -9.01
CA GLU A 98 -10.74 -12.36 -7.74
C GLU A 98 -12.21 -11.95 -7.92
N ASN A 99 -12.60 -11.45 -9.10
CA ASN A 99 -13.97 -11.02 -9.46
C ASN A 99 -14.55 -10.02 -8.41
N PRO A 100 -13.89 -8.88 -8.12
CA PRO A 100 -14.36 -7.95 -7.13
C PRO A 100 -15.69 -7.31 -7.55
N ASP A 101 -16.50 -6.98 -6.54
CA ASP A 101 -17.72 -6.20 -6.77
C ASP A 101 -17.36 -4.74 -7.00
N ILE A 102 -16.41 -4.19 -6.24
CA ILE A 102 -15.92 -2.82 -6.38
C ILE A 102 -14.40 -2.75 -6.35
N PHE A 103 -13.83 -1.79 -7.07
CA PHE A 103 -12.40 -1.51 -7.06
C PHE A 103 -12.12 -0.13 -6.50
N PHE A 104 -11.15 -0.06 -5.56
CA PHE A 104 -10.65 1.19 -4.98
C PHE A 104 -9.17 1.38 -5.30
N PHE A 105 -8.84 2.59 -5.73
CA PHE A 105 -7.47 3.05 -5.85
C PHE A 105 -7.20 4.14 -4.81
N THR A 106 -6.27 3.89 -3.91
CA THR A 106 -6.04 4.76 -2.75
C THR A 106 -4.85 5.71 -2.90
N GLY A 107 -4.59 6.18 -4.14
CA GLY A 107 -3.67 7.27 -4.43
C GLY A 107 -2.25 6.85 -4.81
N ASP A 108 -1.44 7.83 -5.16
CA ASP A 108 -0.07 7.73 -5.69
C ASP A 108 -0.02 6.94 -7.00
N SER A 109 -0.69 7.49 -8.00
CA SER A 109 -0.71 6.93 -9.35
C SER A 109 0.60 7.18 -10.11
N VAL A 110 1.28 8.28 -9.83
CA VAL A 110 2.51 8.74 -10.47
C VAL A 110 3.63 8.97 -9.45
N ASN A 111 4.86 9.17 -9.93
CA ASN A 111 5.95 9.66 -9.09
C ASN A 111 5.88 11.18 -8.93
N ASN A 112 5.63 11.90 -10.04
CA ASN A 112 5.61 13.36 -10.07
C ASN A 112 4.66 13.94 -11.11
N TYR A 113 4.61 13.37 -12.33
CA TYR A 113 3.96 13.97 -13.48
C TYR A 113 2.79 13.12 -13.96
N ALA A 114 1.66 13.75 -14.23
CA ALA A 114 0.49 13.07 -14.76
C ALA A 114 0.79 12.25 -16.02
N GLU A 115 1.66 12.77 -16.90
CA GLU A 115 2.07 12.12 -18.14
C GLU A 115 2.71 10.74 -17.94
N GLU A 116 3.22 10.44 -16.76
CA GLU A 116 3.74 9.11 -16.40
C GLU A 116 2.66 8.01 -16.50
N LEU A 117 1.37 8.37 -16.36
CA LEU A 117 0.25 7.44 -16.54
C LEU A 117 -0.03 7.10 -18.01
N LYS A 118 0.23 8.03 -18.93
CA LYS A 118 -0.24 7.94 -20.31
C LYS A 118 0.09 6.62 -21.01
N PRO A 119 1.32 6.07 -20.94
CA PRO A 119 1.64 4.79 -21.58
C PRO A 119 0.88 3.59 -20.97
N TRP A 120 0.36 3.75 -19.75
CA TRP A 120 -0.23 2.67 -18.96
C TRP A 120 -1.75 2.67 -18.95
N LEU A 121 -2.40 3.72 -19.48
CA LEU A 121 -3.86 3.82 -19.50
C LEU A 121 -4.54 2.59 -20.12
N PRO A 122 -4.05 2.04 -21.28
CA PRO A 122 -4.66 0.83 -21.84
C PRO A 122 -4.57 -0.39 -20.92
N LEU A 123 -3.53 -0.45 -20.07
CA LEU A 123 -3.35 -1.52 -19.10
C LEU A 123 -4.25 -1.34 -17.88
N LEU A 124 -4.27 -0.16 -17.29
CA LEU A 124 -5.11 0.17 -16.13
C LEU A 124 -6.60 0.06 -16.45
N LYS A 125 -6.98 0.36 -17.68
CA LYS A 125 -8.37 0.19 -18.18
C LYS A 125 -8.85 -1.26 -18.12
N LYS A 126 -7.94 -2.25 -18.14
CA LYS A 126 -8.26 -3.69 -18.03
C LYS A 126 -8.75 -4.12 -16.65
N ILE A 127 -8.57 -3.29 -15.61
CA ILE A 127 -9.09 -3.57 -14.27
C ILE A 127 -10.62 -3.62 -14.33
N LYS A 128 -11.19 -4.69 -13.75
CA LYS A 128 -12.63 -4.97 -13.76
C LYS A 128 -13.19 -4.95 -12.35
N ALA A 129 -14.38 -4.39 -12.22
CA ALA A 129 -15.21 -4.47 -11.03
C ALA A 129 -16.68 -4.27 -11.47
N LYS A 130 -17.64 -4.89 -10.77
CA LYS A 130 -19.05 -4.88 -11.19
C LYS A 130 -19.72 -3.53 -10.95
N ASP A 131 -19.51 -2.95 -9.76
CA ASP A 131 -20.25 -1.78 -9.27
C ASP A 131 -19.44 -0.47 -9.40
N GLY A 132 -18.26 -0.53 -10.03
CA GLY A 132 -17.49 0.64 -10.34
C GLY A 132 -16.04 0.60 -9.86
N LYS A 133 -15.32 1.63 -10.27
CA LYS A 133 -13.92 1.86 -9.94
C LYS A 133 -13.78 3.27 -9.41
N ILE A 134 -13.35 3.40 -8.17
CA ILE A 134 -13.27 4.68 -7.45
C ILE A 134 -11.85 4.92 -7.03
N SER A 135 -11.39 6.16 -7.13
CA SER A 135 -10.03 6.55 -6.82
C SER A 135 -9.98 7.79 -5.95
N ILE A 136 -8.86 7.98 -5.27
CA ILE A 136 -8.47 9.22 -4.60
C ILE A 136 -7.05 9.60 -5.00
N LEU A 137 -6.62 10.80 -4.60
CA LEU A 137 -5.24 11.27 -4.77
C LEU A 137 -4.37 10.88 -3.57
N GLY A 138 -3.11 10.55 -3.84
CA GLY A 138 -2.03 10.52 -2.85
C GLY A 138 -1.15 11.78 -2.94
N ASN A 139 -0.11 11.85 -2.13
CA ASN A 139 0.75 13.04 -2.07
C ASN A 139 1.62 13.23 -3.33
N HIS A 140 1.99 12.15 -4.01
CA HIS A 140 2.74 12.20 -5.25
C HIS A 140 1.93 12.74 -6.44
N ASP A 141 0.62 12.52 -6.43
CA ASP A 141 -0.29 12.98 -7.49
C ASP A 141 -0.37 14.51 -7.60
N TYR A 142 0.05 15.24 -6.57
CA TYR A 142 0.18 16.70 -6.62
C TYR A 142 1.39 17.17 -7.44
N GLY A 143 2.39 16.32 -7.62
CA GLY A 143 3.64 16.71 -8.30
C GLY A 143 4.51 17.67 -7.49
N ILE A 144 4.34 17.74 -6.17
CA ILE A 144 5.05 18.68 -5.28
C ILE A 144 6.57 18.50 -5.37
N TYR A 145 7.02 17.27 -5.48
CA TYR A 145 8.45 16.95 -5.53
C TYR A 145 9.14 17.42 -6.81
N ALA A 146 8.37 17.67 -7.88
CA ALA A 146 8.87 18.19 -9.14
C ALA A 146 8.63 19.70 -9.31
N TYR A 147 7.44 20.18 -8.90
CA TYR A 147 7.06 21.57 -9.12
C TYR A 147 7.37 22.48 -7.93
N GLY A 148 7.66 21.92 -6.75
CA GLY A 148 7.80 22.64 -5.49
C GLY A 148 6.47 22.96 -4.82
N VAL A 149 6.51 23.21 -3.51
CA VAL A 149 5.31 23.47 -2.68
C VAL A 149 4.60 24.78 -3.05
N ASP A 150 5.34 25.76 -3.53
CA ASP A 150 4.80 27.10 -3.84
C ASP A 150 4.15 27.19 -5.23
N ASN A 151 4.34 26.18 -6.09
CA ASN A 151 3.82 26.21 -7.45
C ASN A 151 2.42 25.58 -7.56
N VAL A 152 1.49 26.16 -6.79
CA VAL A 152 0.10 25.67 -6.69
C VAL A 152 -0.58 25.53 -8.06
N LYS A 153 -0.27 26.44 -9.00
CA LYS A 153 -0.85 26.38 -10.36
C LYS A 153 -0.47 25.09 -11.09
N LYS A 154 0.83 24.75 -11.12
CA LYS A 154 1.30 23.51 -11.77
C LYS A 154 0.83 22.27 -11.05
N GLN A 155 0.74 22.31 -9.73
CA GLN A 155 0.14 21.22 -8.95
C GLN A 155 -1.32 20.98 -9.36
N GLN A 156 -2.10 22.04 -9.48
CA GLN A 156 -3.51 21.94 -9.89
C GLN A 156 -3.65 21.44 -11.35
N GLU A 157 -2.78 21.89 -12.25
CA GLU A 157 -2.73 21.40 -13.64
C GLU A 157 -2.43 19.90 -13.66
N ASN A 158 -1.49 19.42 -12.83
CA ASN A 158 -1.15 18.00 -12.70
C ASN A 158 -2.32 17.17 -12.19
N ILE A 159 -3.00 17.65 -11.12
CA ILE A 159 -4.20 16.99 -10.57
C ILE A 159 -5.31 16.90 -11.61
N ASN A 160 -5.56 18.00 -12.34
CA ASN A 160 -6.58 18.02 -13.38
C ASN A 160 -6.27 17.00 -14.49
N LYS A 161 -5.00 16.87 -14.85
CA LYS A 161 -4.57 15.90 -15.86
C LYS A 161 -4.70 14.46 -15.38
N ILE A 162 -4.37 14.19 -14.12
CA ILE A 162 -4.62 12.87 -13.49
C ILE A 162 -6.11 12.56 -13.50
N GLN A 163 -6.96 13.53 -13.18
CA GLN A 163 -8.40 13.35 -13.24
C GLN A 163 -8.87 12.97 -14.65
N GLU A 164 -8.43 13.69 -15.68
CA GLU A 164 -8.75 13.37 -17.09
C GLU A 164 -8.34 11.91 -17.42
N PHE A 165 -7.16 11.48 -16.99
CA PHE A 165 -6.70 10.10 -17.22
C PHE A 165 -7.51 9.06 -16.44
N HIS A 166 -7.90 9.35 -15.19
CA HIS A 166 -8.79 8.47 -14.43
C HIS A 166 -10.17 8.34 -15.12
N GLU A 167 -10.72 9.44 -15.62
CA GLU A 167 -11.98 9.44 -16.37
C GLU A 167 -11.86 8.59 -17.66
N GLU A 168 -10.74 8.70 -18.41
CA GLU A 168 -10.48 7.91 -19.62
C GLU A 168 -10.52 6.39 -19.36
N ILE A 169 -10.06 5.97 -18.17
CA ILE A 169 -10.06 4.55 -17.76
C ILE A 169 -11.28 4.17 -16.92
N ASN A 170 -12.28 5.06 -16.84
CA ASN A 170 -13.50 4.90 -16.05
C ASN A 170 -13.23 4.69 -14.54
N TRP A 171 -12.30 5.45 -13.97
CA TRP A 171 -12.11 5.57 -12.53
C TRP A 171 -12.71 6.88 -12.05
N GLN A 172 -13.67 6.81 -11.13
CA GLN A 172 -14.28 8.00 -10.54
C GLN A 172 -13.38 8.54 -9.43
N LEU A 173 -12.75 9.70 -9.67
CA LEU A 173 -11.89 10.37 -8.70
C LEU A 173 -12.74 11.16 -7.70
N LEU A 174 -12.63 10.83 -6.41
CA LEU A 174 -13.24 11.59 -5.32
C LEU A 174 -12.25 12.60 -4.72
N LYS A 175 -12.73 13.83 -4.50
CA LYS A 175 -11.93 14.96 -3.97
C LYS A 175 -12.69 15.67 -2.85
N ASN A 176 -12.71 15.09 -1.65
CA ASN A 176 -13.54 15.49 -0.50
C ASN A 176 -15.04 15.36 -0.79
N GLU A 177 -15.41 14.21 -1.30
CA GLU A 177 -16.77 13.86 -1.73
C GLU A 177 -17.14 12.48 -1.28
N SER A 178 -18.45 12.19 -1.32
CA SER A 178 -18.95 10.83 -1.11
C SER A 178 -19.98 10.45 -2.16
N LEU A 179 -20.10 9.16 -2.40
CA LEU A 179 -21.14 8.57 -3.24
C LEU A 179 -21.74 7.33 -2.56
N GLN A 180 -22.86 6.88 -3.08
CA GLN A 180 -23.54 5.69 -2.60
C GLN A 180 -23.41 4.55 -3.60
N ILE A 181 -23.00 3.39 -3.13
CA ILE A 181 -23.20 2.13 -3.87
C ILE A 181 -24.51 1.53 -3.39
N LYS A 182 -25.43 1.39 -4.32
CA LYS A 182 -26.78 0.87 -4.05
C LYS A 182 -26.89 -0.58 -4.47
N LYS A 183 -27.53 -1.39 -3.62
CA LYS A 183 -27.83 -2.78 -3.91
C LYS A 183 -29.22 -3.10 -3.38
N GLU A 184 -30.15 -3.39 -4.30
CA GLU A 184 -31.58 -3.59 -3.99
C GLU A 184 -32.17 -2.40 -3.18
N LYS A 185 -32.47 -2.61 -1.90
CA LYS A 185 -33.08 -1.58 -1.03
C LYS A 185 -32.08 -0.87 -0.13
N SER A 186 -30.82 -1.33 -0.14
CA SER A 186 -29.77 -0.85 0.75
C SER A 186 -28.68 -0.10 -0.01
N TYR A 187 -27.85 0.59 0.76
CA TYR A 187 -26.65 1.25 0.23
C TYR A 187 -25.52 1.28 1.26
N ILE A 188 -24.32 1.45 0.77
CA ILE A 188 -23.15 1.81 1.56
C ILE A 188 -22.58 3.11 1.01
N ASN A 189 -22.00 3.94 1.87
CA ASN A 189 -21.34 5.16 1.45
C ASN A 189 -19.85 4.92 1.24
N ILE A 190 -19.34 5.45 0.13
CA ILE A 190 -17.91 5.53 -0.16
C ILE A 190 -17.51 7.00 -0.06
N ILE A 191 -16.62 7.30 0.86
CA ILE A 191 -16.09 8.64 1.14
C ILE A 191 -14.68 8.69 0.58
N GLY A 192 -14.36 9.70 -0.22
CA GLY A 192 -13.01 9.93 -0.72
C GLY A 192 -12.51 11.30 -0.29
N VAL A 193 -11.37 11.34 0.40
CA VAL A 193 -10.71 12.60 0.74
C VAL A 193 -9.48 12.82 -0.13
N LYS A 194 -9.15 14.09 -0.38
CA LYS A 194 -7.84 14.48 -0.90
C LYS A 194 -6.74 14.05 0.08
N ASN A 195 -5.48 14.17 -0.32
CA ASN A 195 -4.40 13.79 0.58
C ASN A 195 -4.45 14.56 1.90
N TRP A 196 -4.33 13.83 2.99
CA TRP A 196 -4.07 14.36 4.32
C TRP A 196 -3.01 13.48 5.00
N GLY A 197 -1.89 14.06 5.42
CA GLY A 197 -0.81 13.34 6.07
C GLY A 197 -0.12 14.19 7.14
N GLU A 198 0.36 13.53 8.20
CA GLU A 198 1.14 14.19 9.23
C GLU A 198 2.51 14.67 8.71
N GLY A 199 2.98 15.82 9.24
CA GLY A 199 4.25 16.44 8.86
C GLY A 199 4.09 17.35 7.65
N ASN A 200 4.99 17.23 6.68
CA ASN A 200 5.09 18.13 5.53
C ASN A 200 4.31 17.65 4.29
N PHE A 201 3.36 16.77 4.47
CA PHE A 201 2.49 16.31 3.38
C PHE A 201 1.32 17.27 3.18
N PRO A 202 0.71 17.31 1.97
CA PRO A 202 -0.52 18.07 1.73
C PRO A 202 -1.60 17.69 2.74
N LYS A 203 -2.31 18.70 3.23
CA LYS A 203 -3.42 18.55 4.20
C LYS A 203 -4.74 19.05 3.63
N ASP A 204 -5.01 18.68 2.37
CA ASP A 204 -6.20 19.11 1.64
C ASP A 204 -7.42 18.21 1.88
N GLY A 205 -7.20 17.07 2.55
CA GLY A 205 -8.25 16.13 2.93
C GLY A 205 -9.17 16.72 3.98
N ASP A 206 -10.45 16.86 3.64
CA ASP A 206 -11.52 17.40 4.49
C ASP A 206 -12.60 16.31 4.65
N LEU A 207 -12.54 15.61 5.79
CA LEU A 207 -13.48 14.54 6.12
C LEU A 207 -14.88 15.08 6.40
N GLU A 208 -15.00 16.29 6.95
CA GLU A 208 -16.28 16.89 7.27
C GLU A 208 -17.04 17.26 5.99
N LEU A 209 -16.35 17.93 5.07
CA LEU A 209 -16.90 18.23 3.75
C LEU A 209 -17.27 16.97 2.99
N ALA A 210 -16.38 15.96 2.97
CA ALA A 210 -16.60 14.69 2.26
C ALA A 210 -17.81 13.91 2.80
N SER A 211 -18.08 14.01 4.09
CA SER A 211 -19.16 13.26 4.75
C SER A 211 -20.42 14.09 5.07
N LYS A 212 -20.52 15.33 4.57
CA LYS A 212 -21.63 16.26 4.90
C LYS A 212 -23.04 15.68 4.68
N ASN A 213 -23.19 14.87 3.63
CA ASN A 213 -24.48 14.28 3.23
C ASN A 213 -24.74 12.89 3.83
N ILE A 214 -23.82 12.36 4.64
CA ILE A 214 -23.93 11.04 5.25
C ILE A 214 -24.80 11.14 6.51
N LYS A 215 -25.73 10.22 6.65
CA LYS A 215 -26.64 10.14 7.80
C LYS A 215 -26.02 9.32 8.94
N ASP A 216 -26.49 9.57 10.15
CA ASP A 216 -26.15 8.73 11.29
C ASP A 216 -26.71 7.32 11.09
N GLY A 217 -25.90 6.31 11.40
CA GLY A 217 -26.25 4.90 11.21
C GLY A 217 -25.94 4.33 9.82
N ASP A 218 -25.54 5.17 8.85
CA ASP A 218 -25.10 4.67 7.54
C ASP A 218 -23.80 3.86 7.65
N PHE A 219 -23.66 2.84 6.80
CA PHE A 219 -22.40 2.10 6.67
C PHE A 219 -21.42 2.86 5.75
N ASN A 220 -20.22 3.16 6.26
CA ASN A 220 -19.28 4.08 5.63
C ASN A 220 -17.90 3.45 5.45
N ILE A 221 -17.40 3.52 4.20
CA ILE A 221 -16.00 3.18 3.84
C ILE A 221 -15.30 4.47 3.43
N LEU A 222 -14.14 4.74 4.03
CA LEU A 222 -13.31 5.90 3.73
C LEU A 222 -12.07 5.48 2.93
N LEU A 223 -11.83 6.18 1.83
CA LEU A 223 -10.57 6.15 1.10
C LEU A 223 -9.74 7.35 1.54
N SER A 224 -8.57 7.10 2.13
CA SER A 224 -7.64 8.12 2.60
C SER A 224 -6.22 7.62 2.45
N HIS A 225 -5.42 8.30 1.64
CA HIS A 225 -4.11 7.79 1.21
C HIS A 225 -3.15 7.53 2.38
N ASP A 226 -2.86 8.55 3.20
CA ASP A 226 -1.92 8.44 4.32
C ASP A 226 -2.61 7.88 5.58
N PRO A 227 -2.12 6.77 6.16
CA PRO A 227 -2.73 6.15 7.33
C PRO A 227 -2.65 7.00 8.61
N SER A 228 -1.80 8.05 8.66
CA SER A 228 -1.75 8.96 9.81
C SER A 228 -3.07 9.75 9.99
N HIS A 229 -3.83 9.95 8.91
CA HIS A 229 -5.16 10.56 8.96
C HIS A 229 -6.12 9.77 9.87
N PHE A 230 -6.00 8.43 9.88
CA PHE A 230 -6.83 7.60 10.76
C PHE A 230 -6.59 7.94 12.23
N ASP A 231 -5.34 8.01 12.67
CA ASP A 231 -5.01 8.29 14.05
C ASP A 231 -5.29 9.75 14.44
N ALA A 232 -5.09 10.69 13.52
CA ALA A 232 -5.29 12.11 13.78
C ALA A 232 -6.78 12.49 13.86
N HIS A 233 -7.61 11.97 12.96
CA HIS A 233 -8.98 12.45 12.80
C HIS A 233 -10.02 11.33 12.78
N VAL A 234 -9.81 10.24 12.01
CA VAL A 234 -10.88 9.30 11.67
C VAL A 234 -11.34 8.48 12.87
N LYS A 235 -10.42 7.99 13.71
CA LYS A 235 -10.76 7.12 14.87
C LYS A 235 -11.64 7.79 15.92
N THR A 236 -11.64 9.12 15.96
CA THR A 236 -12.44 9.92 16.92
C THR A 236 -13.54 10.72 16.24
N TYR A 237 -13.68 10.60 14.90
CA TYR A 237 -14.69 11.33 14.16
C TYR A 237 -16.10 10.96 14.62
N TYR A 238 -16.99 11.96 14.75
CA TYR A 238 -18.32 11.77 15.32
C TYR A 238 -19.22 10.83 14.49
N LYS A 239 -19.10 10.87 13.14
CA LYS A 239 -19.73 9.86 12.28
C LYS A 239 -18.90 8.59 12.26
N LYS A 240 -19.53 7.44 12.34
CA LYS A 240 -18.82 6.16 12.30
C LYS A 240 -18.27 5.91 10.91
N ILE A 241 -16.96 5.73 10.81
CA ILE A 241 -16.27 5.18 9.64
C ILE A 241 -15.93 3.73 9.96
N HIS A 242 -16.56 2.79 9.27
CA HIS A 242 -16.45 1.36 9.54
C HIS A 242 -15.11 0.80 9.07
N LEU A 243 -14.71 1.18 7.86
CA LEU A 243 -13.45 0.76 7.23
C LEU A 243 -12.76 1.95 6.58
N THR A 244 -11.50 2.15 6.90
CA THR A 244 -10.61 3.09 6.19
C THR A 244 -9.60 2.30 5.38
N LEU A 245 -9.42 2.67 4.11
CA LEU A 245 -8.45 2.09 3.20
C LEU A 245 -7.36 3.12 2.90
N SER A 246 -6.12 2.74 3.17
CA SER A 246 -4.93 3.59 3.00
C SER A 246 -3.80 2.86 2.26
N GLY A 247 -2.78 3.62 1.85
CA GLY A 247 -1.53 3.12 1.26
C GLY A 247 -0.33 3.86 1.83
N HIS A 248 0.40 4.62 0.96
CA HIS A 248 1.43 5.59 1.28
C HIS A 248 2.76 5.02 1.80
N THR A 249 2.73 4.05 2.69
CA THR A 249 3.93 3.63 3.45
C THR A 249 4.86 2.74 2.65
N HIS A 250 4.37 2.05 1.62
CA HIS A 250 5.04 0.98 0.87
C HIS A 250 5.62 -0.15 1.75
N GLY A 251 5.39 -0.11 3.09
CA GLY A 251 6.19 -0.89 4.02
C GLY A 251 7.69 -0.61 3.85
N MET A 252 8.04 0.63 3.38
CA MET A 252 9.40 1.05 3.00
C MET A 252 10.05 0.11 1.96
N GLN A 253 9.28 -0.75 1.30
CA GLN A 253 9.77 -1.74 0.32
C GLN A 253 10.87 -2.67 0.85
N PHE A 254 11.15 -2.58 2.14
CA PHE A 254 12.21 -3.31 2.82
C PHE A 254 11.76 -3.80 4.19
N GLY A 255 11.96 -5.08 4.48
CA GLY A 255 11.58 -5.64 5.77
C GLY A 255 11.57 -7.16 5.79
N VAL A 256 10.92 -7.70 6.81
CA VAL A 256 10.70 -9.14 6.98
C VAL A 256 9.23 -9.36 7.28
N GLU A 257 8.58 -10.18 6.48
CA GLU A 257 7.21 -10.57 6.72
C GLU A 257 7.07 -12.09 6.56
N ILE A 258 6.95 -12.77 7.69
CA ILE A 258 6.70 -14.22 7.77
C ILE A 258 5.33 -14.38 8.42
N PRO A 259 4.30 -14.84 7.68
CA PRO A 259 2.94 -14.96 8.18
C PRO A 259 2.87 -15.72 9.52
N GLY A 260 2.23 -15.12 10.53
CA GLY A 260 2.09 -15.71 11.85
C GLY A 260 3.35 -15.72 12.75
N ILE A 261 4.51 -15.25 12.25
CA ILE A 261 5.79 -15.29 12.99
C ILE A 261 6.36 -13.89 13.19
N ALA A 262 6.57 -13.13 12.11
CA ALA A 262 7.22 -11.82 12.19
C ALA A 262 6.70 -10.87 11.12
N LYS A 263 6.48 -9.61 11.51
CA LYS A 263 6.19 -8.48 10.62
C LYS A 263 6.99 -7.27 11.09
N TRP A 264 8.01 -6.92 10.30
CA TRP A 264 8.88 -5.80 10.62
C TRP A 264 9.34 -5.07 9.35
N SER A 265 9.32 -3.74 9.42
CA SER A 265 9.93 -2.84 8.46
C SER A 265 10.44 -1.61 9.22
N PRO A 266 11.50 -0.93 8.74
CA PRO A 266 11.95 0.34 9.35
C PRO A 266 10.85 1.40 9.39
N VAL A 267 9.90 1.37 8.46
CA VAL A 267 8.78 2.34 8.39
C VAL A 267 7.91 2.36 9.65
N LYS A 268 7.91 1.28 10.45
CA LYS A 268 7.14 1.19 11.70
C LYS A 268 7.47 2.28 12.72
N TYR A 269 8.69 2.82 12.66
CA TYR A 269 9.12 3.88 13.56
C TYR A 269 8.52 5.25 13.20
N ARG A 270 8.08 5.41 11.94
CA ARG A 270 7.37 6.60 11.47
C ARG A 270 5.85 6.37 11.42
N TYR A 271 5.43 5.19 10.96
CA TYR A 271 4.04 4.77 10.82
C TYR A 271 3.80 3.51 11.64
N PRO A 272 3.30 3.59 12.88
CA PRO A 272 2.99 2.40 13.69
C PRO A 272 2.01 1.46 13.00
N LYS A 273 1.04 2.02 12.26
CA LYS A 273 0.08 1.30 11.41
C LYS A 273 0.53 1.36 9.95
N TRP A 274 1.54 0.58 9.60
CA TRP A 274 2.20 0.67 8.28
C TRP A 274 1.74 -0.35 7.24
N ALA A 275 1.07 -1.42 7.61
CA ALA A 275 0.59 -2.44 6.69
C ALA A 275 -0.42 -3.36 7.35
N ASP A 276 -1.36 -3.93 6.54
CA ASP A 276 -2.36 -4.89 6.99
C ASP A 276 -3.52 -4.26 7.76
N LEU A 277 -4.35 -5.08 8.40
CA LEU A 277 -5.57 -4.70 9.10
C LEU A 277 -5.30 -4.33 10.56
N TYR A 278 -5.83 -3.19 10.96
CA TYR A 278 -5.86 -2.72 12.34
C TYR A 278 -7.30 -2.49 12.77
N LYS A 279 -7.58 -2.76 14.05
CA LYS A 279 -8.89 -2.51 14.66
C LYS A 279 -8.73 -1.58 15.85
N GLU A 280 -9.49 -0.50 15.87
CA GLU A 280 -9.60 0.46 16.97
C GLU A 280 -11.07 0.57 17.36
N LYS A 281 -11.43 -0.08 18.47
CA LYS A 281 -12.83 -0.24 18.90
C LYS A 281 -13.68 -0.95 17.83
N ASP A 282 -14.58 -0.22 17.20
CA ASP A 282 -15.52 -0.67 16.16
C ASP A 282 -15.15 -0.17 14.74
N ARG A 283 -13.94 0.37 14.58
CA ARG A 283 -13.43 0.92 13.32
C ARG A 283 -12.22 0.13 12.83
N TYR A 284 -12.13 -0.04 11.54
CA TYR A 284 -11.02 -0.73 10.92
C TYR A 284 -10.21 0.21 10.05
N LEU A 285 -8.90 0.00 10.04
CA LEU A 285 -7.96 0.59 9.08
C LEU A 285 -7.24 -0.54 8.36
N TYR A 286 -7.26 -0.52 7.05
CA TYR A 286 -6.40 -1.37 6.24
C TYR A 286 -5.36 -0.51 5.53
N VAL A 287 -4.08 -0.89 5.63
CA VAL A 287 -2.98 -0.21 4.98
C VAL A 287 -2.34 -1.15 3.96
N ASN A 288 -2.49 -0.82 2.67
CA ASN A 288 -1.92 -1.54 1.55
C ASN A 288 -0.43 -1.23 1.42
N ARG A 289 0.39 -2.23 1.06
CA ARG A 289 1.85 -2.09 0.91
C ARG A 289 2.29 -1.48 -0.42
N GLY A 290 1.33 -1.07 -1.25
CA GLY A 290 1.57 -0.54 -2.59
C GLY A 290 1.78 -1.63 -3.65
N PHE A 291 1.31 -1.34 -4.85
CA PHE A 291 1.44 -2.21 -6.03
C PHE A 291 2.76 -1.96 -6.78
N GLY A 292 3.19 -0.70 -6.85
CA GLY A 292 4.42 -0.27 -7.49
C GLY A 292 5.62 -0.18 -6.54
N TYR A 293 6.56 0.65 -6.90
CA TYR A 293 7.74 0.99 -6.09
C TYR A 293 8.17 2.42 -6.36
N LEU A 294 8.90 3.02 -5.40
CA LEU A 294 9.38 4.39 -5.47
C LEU A 294 10.74 4.53 -4.77
N GLY A 295 11.62 5.35 -5.33
CA GLY A 295 12.95 5.62 -4.75
C GLY A 295 13.90 4.43 -4.90
N PHE A 296 13.76 3.41 -4.06
CA PHE A 296 14.49 2.16 -4.22
C PHE A 296 13.84 1.30 -5.30
N SER A 297 14.61 0.92 -6.32
CA SER A 297 14.12 0.18 -7.51
C SER A 297 13.91 -1.32 -7.24
N GLY A 298 13.33 -1.68 -6.09
CA GLY A 298 13.12 -3.07 -5.70
C GLY A 298 12.20 -3.20 -4.49
N ARG A 299 11.88 -4.45 -4.13
CA ARG A 299 11.16 -4.81 -2.92
C ARG A 299 11.82 -6.01 -2.26
N VAL A 300 12.25 -5.87 -1.01
CA VAL A 300 12.97 -6.89 -0.25
C VAL A 300 12.15 -7.29 0.96
N GLY A 301 11.56 -8.47 0.93
CA GLY A 301 10.75 -9.04 2.03
C GLY A 301 9.39 -8.36 2.25
N ILE A 302 9.09 -7.25 1.54
CA ILE A 302 7.79 -6.57 1.52
C ILE A 302 7.32 -6.53 0.06
N TRP A 303 6.48 -7.47 -0.30
CA TRP A 303 6.05 -7.69 -1.68
C TRP A 303 4.98 -6.69 -2.14
N PRO A 304 4.85 -6.46 -3.47
CA PRO A 304 3.74 -5.69 -4.04
C PRO A 304 2.40 -6.35 -3.69
N GLU A 305 1.42 -5.53 -3.37
CA GLU A 305 0.17 -6.01 -2.79
C GLU A 305 -1.06 -5.71 -3.66
N ILE A 306 -1.90 -6.74 -3.79
CA ILE A 306 -3.28 -6.66 -4.25
C ILE A 306 -4.15 -7.04 -3.05
N THR A 307 -4.96 -6.12 -2.56
CA THR A 307 -5.83 -6.39 -1.40
C THR A 307 -7.22 -6.80 -1.87
N ILE A 308 -7.75 -7.85 -1.26
CA ILE A 308 -9.15 -8.26 -1.40
C ILE A 308 -9.78 -8.32 -0.01
N ILE A 309 -10.82 -7.53 0.21
CA ILE A 309 -11.57 -7.52 1.47
C ILE A 309 -12.99 -8.01 1.20
N GLU A 310 -13.39 -9.07 1.87
CA GLU A 310 -14.77 -9.52 1.89
C GLU A 310 -15.48 -8.94 3.11
N LEU A 311 -16.52 -8.16 2.87
CA LEU A 311 -17.35 -7.62 3.93
C LEU A 311 -18.35 -8.70 4.37
N LYS A 312 -18.48 -8.94 5.66
CA LYS A 312 -19.41 -9.92 6.22
C LYS A 312 -20.28 -9.29 7.29
N LYS A 313 -21.56 -9.64 7.27
CA LYS A 313 -22.44 -9.33 8.39
C LYS A 313 -22.20 -10.31 9.53
N THR A 314 -22.11 -9.78 10.76
CA THR A 314 -22.09 -10.63 11.94
C THR A 314 -23.45 -11.31 12.10
N VAL A 315 -23.45 -12.61 12.33
CA VAL A 315 -24.67 -13.44 12.53
C VAL A 315 -25.17 -13.29 13.96
#